data_a471f173ef56b386220fffc13df57d00
#
_entry.id   a471f173ef56b386220fffc13df57d00
#
_cell.length_a   1.000
_cell.length_b   1.000
_cell.length_c   1.000
_cell.angle_alpha   90.00
_cell.angle_beta   90.00
_cell.angle_gamma   90.00
#
_symmetry.space_group_name_H-M   'P 1'
#
loop_
_entity.id
_entity.type
_entity.pdbx_description
1 polymer ?
#
loop_
_entity_poly.entity_id
_entity_poly.type
_entity_poly.pdbx_seq_one_letter_code
_entity_poly.pdbx_strand_id
1 'polypeptide(L)'
;MEEMKSAETKLMQALKGEESLVGKSREELRELAARLEEPAYRGDQLYRAIYPERVTSIDAITALPAGMRRRLGENTRMGSPEIVRRHRSSDGTVRYVLRCAAGNGSEAATIETVFMPEEKRQTICISTQQGCAVNCQFCLTATLGLLRNLSAGEIVGQVLVALDDNRERLKPQTNVVLMGQGEPLLNYDAVMKALGIILDAKGMGISPKHVTLSTSGIVPGIEKLAKEKLRPKLAISLNASGDAQREKIMPINRKYPLSKLLDACRNYPLRTWERLTFEYVLLGGFNDSLEDARRVAKLIANLRTKVNLIPWNPGELPYRPPDAERIEAFRKVLADKGHLVFVRYSRGQDVMAACGQLALAESIVGVKLGESRELPA
;
A
#
# COMPACT_ATOMS: atom_id res chain seq x y z
N MET A 1 22.66 16.13 40.00
CA MET A 1 23.52 15.42 39.03
C MET A 1 23.23 13.93 38.98
N GLU A 2 23.11 13.25 40.14
CA GLU A 2 22.72 11.82 40.20
C GLU A 2 21.28 11.55 39.77
N GLU A 3 20.32 12.42 40.12
CA GLU A 3 18.92 12.27 39.69
C GLU A 3 18.75 12.46 38.19
N MET A 4 19.48 13.38 37.54
CA MET A 4 19.50 13.53 36.08
C MET A 4 20.08 12.29 35.37
N LYS A 5 21.19 11.75 35.88
CA LYS A 5 21.76 10.49 35.38
C LYS A 5 20.83 9.30 35.58
N SER A 6 20.09 9.25 36.70
CA SER A 6 19.08 8.24 36.95
C SER A 6 17.87 8.34 36.01
N ALA A 7 17.44 9.58 35.70
CA ALA A 7 16.35 9.82 34.75
C ALA A 7 16.77 9.49 33.30
N GLU A 8 18.00 9.86 32.89
CA GLU A 8 18.55 9.46 31.57
C GLU A 8 18.71 7.95 31.46
N THR A 9 19.21 7.29 32.54
CA THR A 9 19.35 5.83 32.56
C THR A 9 17.99 5.12 32.53
N LYS A 10 16.96 5.65 33.20
CA LYS A 10 15.61 5.12 33.18
C LYS A 10 14.95 5.38 31.82
N LEU A 11 15.17 6.56 31.18
CA LEU A 11 14.71 6.86 29.82
C LEU A 11 15.42 5.95 28.81
N MET A 12 16.72 5.74 28.94
CA MET A 12 17.50 4.79 28.14
C MET A 12 17.06 3.34 28.34
N GLN A 13 16.67 2.96 29.56
CA GLN A 13 16.13 1.62 29.83
C GLN A 13 14.71 1.41 29.33
N ALA A 14 13.87 2.45 29.31
CA ALA A 14 12.52 2.41 28.71
C ALA A 14 12.55 2.32 27.17
N LEU A 15 13.67 2.74 26.53
CA LEU A 15 13.88 2.66 25.08
C LEU A 15 14.53 1.34 24.64
N LYS A 16 14.87 0.44 25.56
CA LYS A 16 15.51 -0.85 25.23
C LYS A 16 14.60 -1.70 24.33
N GLY A 17 15.04 -1.91 23.10
CA GLY A 17 14.41 -2.81 22.14
C GLY A 17 13.23 -2.22 21.36
N GLU A 18 12.87 -0.95 21.53
CA GLU A 18 11.70 -0.33 20.88
C GLU A 18 12.02 0.30 19.52
N GLU A 19 13.24 0.77 19.28
CA GLU A 19 13.61 1.47 18.05
C GLU A 19 13.82 0.49 16.89
N SER A 20 12.95 0.59 15.84
CA SER A 20 13.07 -0.23 14.63
C SER A 20 14.13 0.33 13.69
N LEU A 21 14.99 -0.53 13.13
CA LEU A 21 15.94 -0.19 12.06
C LEU A 21 15.26 -0.10 10.72
N VAL A 22 14.32 -1.01 10.42
CA VAL A 22 13.51 -0.97 9.20
C VAL A 22 12.59 0.24 9.23
N GLY A 23 12.58 1.00 8.14
CA GLY A 23 11.86 2.26 8.01
C GLY A 23 12.71 3.51 8.26
N LYS A 24 13.96 3.34 8.72
CA LYS A 24 14.89 4.47 8.83
C LYS A 24 15.46 4.84 7.48
N SER A 25 15.52 6.14 7.21
CA SER A 25 16.24 6.69 6.06
C SER A 25 17.76 6.50 6.23
N ARG A 26 18.48 6.75 5.16
CA ARG A 26 19.93 6.71 5.19
C ARG A 26 20.52 7.71 6.17
N GLU A 27 19.94 8.90 6.24
CA GLU A 27 20.32 9.98 7.15
C GLU A 27 20.07 9.58 8.61
N GLU A 28 18.89 9.02 8.93
CA GLU A 28 18.55 8.55 10.27
C GLU A 28 19.47 7.41 10.75
N LEU A 29 19.92 6.54 9.84
CA LEU A 29 20.89 5.49 10.17
C LEU A 29 22.31 6.04 10.38
N ARG A 30 22.68 7.12 9.69
CA ARG A 30 23.92 7.84 9.96
C ARG A 30 23.90 8.54 11.31
N GLU A 31 22.79 9.15 11.68
CA GLU A 31 22.58 9.75 12.99
C GLU A 31 22.61 8.68 14.09
N LEU A 32 22.00 7.51 13.84
CA LEU A 32 22.07 6.38 14.75
C LEU A 32 23.52 5.91 14.96
N ALA A 33 24.31 5.80 13.89
CA ALA A 33 25.73 5.47 13.99
C ALA A 33 26.49 6.51 14.85
N ALA A 34 26.25 7.80 14.63
CA ALA A 34 26.85 8.88 15.40
C ALA A 34 26.46 8.80 16.91
N ARG A 35 25.19 8.48 17.24
CA ARG A 35 24.75 8.25 18.63
C ARG A 35 25.48 7.06 19.30
N LEU A 36 25.94 6.10 18.51
CA LEU A 36 26.72 4.95 18.95
C LEU A 36 28.24 5.23 18.94
N GLU A 37 28.66 6.49 18.76
CA GLU A 37 30.05 6.90 18.65
C GLU A 37 30.81 6.23 17.49
N GLU A 38 30.07 5.92 16.42
CA GLU A 38 30.60 5.29 15.20
C GLU A 38 30.59 6.29 14.02
N PRO A 39 31.53 6.18 13.07
CA PRO A 39 31.55 7.04 11.90
C PRO A 39 30.28 6.94 11.05
N ALA A 40 29.84 8.06 10.43
CA ALA A 40 28.59 8.13 9.67
C ALA A 40 28.46 7.07 8.54
N TYR A 41 29.57 6.64 7.93
CA TYR A 41 29.54 5.61 6.90
C TYR A 41 29.04 4.25 7.42
N ARG A 42 29.06 4.00 8.74
CA ARG A 42 28.43 2.81 9.35
C ARG A 42 26.91 2.83 9.18
N GLY A 43 26.30 4.01 9.20
CA GLY A 43 24.89 4.18 8.82
C GLY A 43 24.61 3.79 7.38
N ASP A 44 25.55 4.07 6.45
CA ASP A 44 25.43 3.63 5.06
C ASP A 44 25.53 2.11 4.92
N GLN A 45 26.40 1.47 5.74
CA GLN A 45 26.50 0.01 5.77
C GLN A 45 25.21 -0.63 6.34
N LEU A 46 24.62 -0.04 7.38
CA LEU A 46 23.30 -0.45 7.90
C LEU A 46 22.24 -0.35 6.80
N TYR A 47 22.16 0.81 6.14
CA TYR A 47 21.17 1.04 5.08
C TYR A 47 21.29 0.00 3.96
N ARG A 48 22.51 -0.28 3.52
CA ARG A 48 22.80 -1.29 2.51
C ARG A 48 22.44 -2.69 2.97
N ALA A 49 22.78 -3.06 4.20
CA ALA A 49 22.48 -4.38 4.74
C ALA A 49 20.96 -4.60 4.85
N ILE A 50 20.21 -3.59 5.30
CA ILE A 50 18.76 -3.69 5.52
C ILE A 50 18.00 -3.76 4.19
N TYR A 51 18.26 -2.88 3.23
CA TYR A 51 17.40 -2.72 2.04
C TYR A 51 17.90 -3.48 0.81
N PRO A 52 19.09 -3.23 0.24
CA PRO A 52 19.56 -3.99 -0.92
C PRO A 52 19.87 -5.45 -0.59
N GLU A 53 20.58 -5.72 0.52
CA GLU A 53 21.03 -7.06 0.90
C GLU A 53 19.95 -7.86 1.65
N ARG A 54 18.96 -7.15 2.23
CA ARG A 54 17.82 -7.71 2.97
C ARG A 54 18.26 -8.66 4.08
N VAL A 55 19.20 -8.21 4.89
CA VAL A 55 19.65 -8.95 6.07
C VAL A 55 18.54 -8.93 7.13
N THR A 56 18.22 -10.08 7.70
CA THR A 56 17.08 -10.26 8.61
C THR A 56 17.40 -10.16 10.10
N SER A 57 18.69 -10.14 10.47
CA SER A 57 19.11 -9.98 11.86
C SER A 57 20.32 -9.05 11.98
N ILE A 58 20.45 -8.36 13.11
CA ILE A 58 21.58 -7.46 13.39
C ILE A 58 22.90 -8.23 13.38
N ASP A 59 22.92 -9.43 13.92
CA ASP A 59 24.13 -10.26 14.00
C ASP A 59 24.65 -10.67 12.61
N ALA A 60 23.77 -10.81 11.64
CA ALA A 60 24.12 -11.15 10.26
C ALA A 60 24.71 -9.96 9.47
N ILE A 61 24.72 -8.73 10.01
CA ILE A 61 25.34 -7.55 9.37
C ILE A 61 26.86 -7.59 9.54
N THR A 62 27.52 -8.49 8.86
CA THR A 62 28.97 -8.77 9.01
C THR A 62 29.87 -7.58 8.60
N ALA A 63 29.35 -6.64 7.83
CA ALA A 63 30.04 -5.40 7.48
C ALA A 63 30.27 -4.45 8.68
N LEU A 64 29.58 -4.69 9.82
CA LEU A 64 29.73 -3.93 11.05
C LEU A 64 30.63 -4.65 12.04
N PRO A 65 31.43 -3.89 12.85
CA PRO A 65 32.18 -4.47 13.97
C PRO A 65 31.29 -5.21 14.97
N ALA A 66 31.79 -6.30 15.55
CA ALA A 66 31.02 -7.09 16.53
C ALA A 66 30.53 -6.23 17.72
N GLY A 67 31.37 -5.31 18.22
CA GLY A 67 31.01 -4.38 19.30
C GLY A 67 29.82 -3.47 18.92
N MET A 68 29.79 -2.97 17.68
CA MET A 68 28.67 -2.16 17.19
C MET A 68 27.39 -2.98 17.07
N ARG A 69 27.47 -4.22 16.51
CA ARG A 69 26.30 -5.12 16.41
C ARG A 69 25.68 -5.40 17.78
N ARG A 70 26.51 -5.65 18.80
CA ARG A 70 26.06 -5.85 20.18
C ARG A 70 25.33 -4.60 20.71
N ARG A 71 25.94 -3.39 20.60
CA ARG A 71 25.30 -2.14 21.03
C ARG A 71 23.99 -1.86 20.30
N LEU A 72 23.92 -2.17 19.01
CA LEU A 72 22.68 -2.09 18.23
C LEU A 72 21.62 -3.04 18.80
N GLY A 73 21.96 -4.32 19.02
CA GLY A 73 21.02 -5.33 19.53
C GLY A 73 20.50 -5.03 20.94
N GLU A 74 21.26 -4.26 21.76
CA GLU A 74 20.83 -3.80 23.08
C GLU A 74 19.76 -2.69 23.02
N ASN A 75 19.74 -1.88 21.96
CA ASN A 75 18.95 -0.65 21.87
C ASN A 75 17.95 -0.62 20.72
N THR A 76 18.07 -1.55 19.76
CA THR A 76 17.24 -1.58 18.56
C THR A 76 16.85 -3.00 18.18
N ARG A 77 15.85 -3.10 17.29
CA ARG A 77 15.46 -4.35 16.63
C ARG A 77 15.42 -4.15 15.12
N MET A 78 15.43 -5.22 14.33
CA MET A 78 15.21 -5.11 12.89
C MET A 78 13.87 -4.45 12.60
N GLY A 79 12.79 -4.92 13.21
CA GLY A 79 11.48 -4.28 13.15
C GLY A 79 10.68 -4.60 11.89
N SER A 80 11.07 -5.62 11.11
CA SER A 80 10.24 -6.16 10.04
C SER A 80 8.98 -6.80 10.60
N PRO A 81 7.83 -6.71 9.91
CA PRO A 81 6.63 -7.46 10.26
C PRO A 81 6.89 -8.97 10.28
N GLU A 82 6.24 -9.67 11.21
CA GLU A 82 6.32 -11.11 11.35
C GLU A 82 5.23 -11.82 10.54
N ILE A 83 5.57 -12.89 9.83
CA ILE A 83 4.59 -13.70 9.10
C ILE A 83 3.83 -14.57 10.10
N VAL A 84 2.55 -14.26 10.32
CA VAL A 84 1.64 -15.07 11.15
C VAL A 84 1.08 -16.23 10.31
N ARG A 85 0.66 -15.94 9.07
CA ARG A 85 0.09 -16.96 8.18
C ARG A 85 0.36 -16.68 6.72
N ARG A 86 0.41 -17.75 5.94
CA ARG A 86 0.51 -17.73 4.48
C ARG A 86 -0.66 -18.48 3.88
N HIS A 87 -1.41 -17.83 3.00
CA HIS A 87 -2.43 -18.48 2.17
C HIS A 87 -1.90 -18.53 0.74
N ARG A 88 -1.70 -19.74 0.23
CA ARG A 88 -1.16 -19.97 -1.10
C ARG A 88 -2.28 -20.32 -2.07
N SER A 89 -2.43 -19.54 -3.11
CA SER A 89 -3.36 -19.77 -4.21
C SER A 89 -2.80 -20.79 -5.21
N SER A 90 -3.69 -21.44 -5.93
CA SER A 90 -3.35 -22.33 -7.05
C SER A 90 -2.61 -21.62 -8.18
N ASP A 91 -2.79 -20.32 -8.36
CA ASP A 91 -2.08 -19.49 -9.35
C ASP A 91 -0.70 -19.00 -8.89
N GLY A 92 -0.23 -19.48 -7.72
CA GLY A 92 1.06 -19.11 -7.11
C GLY A 92 1.04 -17.82 -6.29
N THR A 93 -0.07 -17.09 -6.26
CA THR A 93 -0.25 -15.93 -5.37
C THR A 93 -0.14 -16.34 -3.91
N VAL A 94 0.47 -15.49 -3.09
CA VAL A 94 0.54 -15.70 -1.64
C VAL A 94 -0.03 -14.48 -0.93
N ARG A 95 -1.09 -14.70 -0.15
CA ARG A 95 -1.59 -13.72 0.81
C ARG A 95 -0.92 -13.97 2.15
N TYR A 96 -0.25 -12.96 2.66
CA TYR A 96 0.37 -12.96 3.97
C TYR A 96 -0.53 -12.25 4.97
N VAL A 97 -0.69 -12.86 6.14
CA VAL A 97 -1.14 -12.19 7.35
C VAL A 97 0.12 -11.85 8.14
N LEU A 98 0.37 -10.57 8.35
CA LEU A 98 1.58 -10.05 8.98
C LEU A 98 1.23 -9.38 10.31
N ARG A 99 2.03 -9.65 11.35
CA ARG A 99 1.98 -8.96 12.63
C ARG A 99 3.06 -7.88 12.68
N CYS A 100 2.64 -6.66 12.89
CA CYS A 100 3.49 -5.53 13.22
C CYS A 100 3.54 -5.41 14.73
N ALA A 101 4.72 -5.53 15.32
CA ALA A 101 4.86 -5.44 16.78
C ALA A 101 4.56 -4.03 17.28
N ALA A 102 4.08 -3.90 18.51
CA ALA A 102 4.01 -2.62 19.20
C ALA A 102 5.40 -1.99 19.31
N GLY A 103 5.46 -0.68 19.37
CA GLY A 103 6.71 0.08 19.54
C GLY A 103 6.64 1.47 18.93
N ASN A 104 7.55 2.35 19.29
CA ASN A 104 7.56 3.77 18.87
C ASN A 104 6.22 4.49 19.10
N GLY A 105 5.52 4.17 20.19
CA GLY A 105 4.21 4.76 20.53
C GLY A 105 3.03 4.20 19.74
N SER A 106 3.22 3.14 18.95
CA SER A 106 2.16 2.46 18.22
C SER A 106 1.76 1.14 18.86
N GLU A 107 0.47 0.81 18.83
CA GLU A 107 -0.04 -0.51 19.21
C GLU A 107 0.33 -1.57 18.14
N ALA A 108 0.29 -2.85 18.53
CA ALA A 108 0.44 -3.95 17.59
C ALA A 108 -0.65 -3.91 16.52
N ALA A 109 -0.31 -4.28 15.29
CA ALA A 109 -1.27 -4.39 14.20
C ALA A 109 -1.14 -5.71 13.48
N THR A 110 -2.25 -6.19 12.96
CA THR A 110 -2.27 -7.27 11.97
C THR A 110 -2.71 -6.69 10.63
N ILE A 111 -1.96 -6.99 9.58
CA ILE A 111 -2.18 -6.46 8.23
C ILE A 111 -2.02 -7.56 7.20
N GLU A 112 -2.44 -7.29 5.98
CA GLU A 112 -2.32 -8.23 4.89
C GLU A 112 -1.47 -7.66 3.75
N THR A 113 -0.69 -8.53 3.12
CA THR A 113 0.19 -8.25 1.99
C THR A 113 0.04 -9.36 0.98
N VAL A 114 0.09 -9.05 -0.31
CA VAL A 114 -0.05 -10.07 -1.35
C VAL A 114 1.17 -10.07 -2.27
N PHE A 115 1.75 -11.25 -2.46
CA PHE A 115 2.78 -11.51 -3.45
C PHE A 115 2.15 -12.24 -4.65
N MET A 116 2.29 -11.67 -5.83
CA MET A 116 1.71 -12.20 -7.08
C MET A 116 2.84 -12.47 -8.07
N PRO A 117 3.27 -13.73 -8.26
CA PRO A 117 4.27 -14.08 -9.25
C PRO A 117 3.67 -14.09 -10.66
N GLU A 118 4.43 -13.59 -11.62
CA GLU A 118 4.15 -13.68 -13.05
C GLU A 118 5.38 -14.28 -13.76
N GLU A 119 5.30 -14.55 -15.03
CA GLU A 119 6.38 -15.18 -15.79
C GLU A 119 7.71 -14.37 -15.72
N LYS A 120 7.63 -13.04 -15.92
CA LYS A 120 8.83 -12.18 -16.03
C LYS A 120 9.00 -11.21 -14.85
N ARG A 121 8.01 -11.14 -13.95
CA ARG A 121 7.98 -10.20 -12.82
C ARG A 121 7.20 -10.78 -11.65
N GLN A 122 7.30 -10.11 -10.53
CA GLN A 122 6.36 -10.25 -9.42
C GLN A 122 5.74 -8.89 -9.09
N THR A 123 4.54 -8.91 -8.53
CA THR A 123 3.88 -7.73 -7.99
C THR A 123 3.61 -7.93 -6.51
N ILE A 124 3.97 -6.96 -5.69
CA ILE A 124 3.71 -6.96 -4.24
C ILE A 124 2.67 -5.89 -3.96
N CYS A 125 1.52 -6.30 -3.44
CA CYS A 125 0.46 -5.40 -2.98
C CYS A 125 0.61 -5.19 -1.49
N ILE A 126 0.82 -3.94 -1.07
CA ILE A 126 1.09 -3.56 0.31
C ILE A 126 0.00 -2.68 0.90
N SER A 127 -0.19 -2.80 2.20
CA SER A 127 -1.11 -2.03 3.03
C SER A 127 -0.42 -0.78 3.59
N THR A 128 -1.18 0.28 3.83
CA THR A 128 -0.70 1.55 4.38
C THR A 128 -1.37 1.92 5.70
N GLN A 129 -2.47 1.25 6.02
CA GLN A 129 -3.22 1.40 7.26
C GLN A 129 -3.71 0.01 7.71
N GLN A 130 -4.04 -0.14 8.95
CA GLN A 130 -4.90 -1.23 9.44
C GLN A 130 -6.34 -0.74 9.35
N GLY A 131 -7.14 -1.37 8.46
CA GLY A 131 -8.46 -0.85 8.09
C GLY A 131 -8.39 0.36 7.15
N CYS A 132 -9.50 1.10 6.97
CA CYS A 132 -9.58 2.26 6.08
C CYS A 132 -10.71 3.20 6.47
N ALA A 133 -10.43 4.52 6.51
CA ALA A 133 -11.42 5.55 6.85
C ALA A 133 -12.32 5.97 5.68
N VAL A 134 -12.01 5.57 4.44
CA VAL A 134 -12.71 6.09 3.23
C VAL A 134 -14.10 5.52 3.09
N ASN A 135 -14.36 4.35 3.66
CA ASN A 135 -15.66 3.68 3.66
C ASN A 135 -16.23 3.40 2.26
N CYS A 136 -15.39 2.87 1.35
CA CYS A 136 -15.86 2.40 0.04
C CYS A 136 -16.77 1.17 0.22
N GLN A 137 -18.04 1.25 -0.22
CA GLN A 137 -19.08 0.26 0.07
C GLN A 137 -18.84 -1.11 -0.60
N PHE A 138 -17.99 -1.17 -1.60
CA PHE A 138 -17.62 -2.39 -2.34
C PHE A 138 -16.31 -3.04 -1.84
N CYS A 139 -15.73 -2.55 -0.74
CA CYS A 139 -14.43 -2.98 -0.23
C CYS A 139 -14.55 -3.52 1.21
N LEU A 140 -14.14 -4.77 1.43
CA LEU A 140 -14.19 -5.39 2.77
C LEU A 140 -13.29 -4.69 3.80
N THR A 141 -12.16 -4.11 3.38
CA THR A 141 -11.31 -3.32 4.30
C THR A 141 -12.08 -2.17 4.97
N ALA A 142 -13.07 -1.62 4.28
CA ALA A 142 -13.88 -0.51 4.80
C ALA A 142 -14.76 -0.94 5.99
N THR A 143 -15.16 -2.21 6.07
CA THR A 143 -15.97 -2.74 7.18
C THR A 143 -15.24 -2.71 8.52
N LEU A 144 -13.91 -2.68 8.50
CA LEU A 144 -13.06 -2.59 9.69
C LEU A 144 -13.01 -1.17 10.27
N GLY A 145 -13.38 -0.14 9.50
CA GLY A 145 -13.04 1.25 9.82
C GLY A 145 -11.53 1.48 9.81
N LEU A 146 -11.08 2.64 10.26
CA LEU A 146 -9.66 2.92 10.47
C LEU A 146 -9.27 2.54 11.89
N LEU A 147 -8.38 1.58 12.05
CA LEU A 147 -7.80 1.22 13.34
C LEU A 147 -6.55 2.04 13.62
N ARG A 148 -5.55 2.02 12.72
CA ARG A 148 -4.39 2.91 12.79
C ARG A 148 -3.63 3.07 11.47
N ASN A 149 -2.81 4.10 11.39
CA ASN A 149 -1.83 4.26 10.33
C ASN A 149 -0.63 3.32 10.54
N LEU A 150 -0.04 2.84 9.44
CA LEU A 150 1.22 2.10 9.49
C LEU A 150 2.40 3.07 9.45
N SER A 151 3.45 2.74 10.19
CA SER A 151 4.73 3.44 10.10
C SER A 151 5.44 3.13 8.77
N ALA A 152 6.43 3.95 8.42
CA ALA A 152 7.25 3.71 7.23
C ALA A 152 7.94 2.34 7.27
N GLY A 153 8.39 1.90 8.46
CA GLY A 153 9.00 0.59 8.65
C GLY A 153 8.04 -0.56 8.38
N GLU A 154 6.81 -0.46 8.85
CA GLU A 154 5.78 -1.46 8.60
C GLU A 154 5.37 -1.52 7.12
N ILE A 155 5.37 -0.38 6.42
CA ILE A 155 5.09 -0.31 4.99
C ILE A 155 6.21 -0.94 4.16
N VAL A 156 7.48 -0.56 4.40
CA VAL A 156 8.65 -1.11 3.71
C VAL A 156 8.85 -2.58 4.06
N GLY A 157 8.67 -2.92 5.34
CA GLY A 157 8.84 -4.28 5.87
C GLY A 157 7.97 -5.31 5.15
N GLN A 158 6.78 -4.95 4.69
CA GLN A 158 5.93 -5.82 3.87
C GLN A 158 6.63 -6.24 2.57
N VAL A 159 7.31 -5.30 1.92
CA VAL A 159 8.05 -5.60 0.68
C VAL A 159 9.24 -6.50 0.98
N LEU A 160 10.01 -6.20 2.04
CA LEU A 160 11.16 -7.01 2.47
C LEU A 160 10.74 -8.45 2.76
N VAL A 161 9.71 -8.62 3.60
CA VAL A 161 9.19 -9.94 4.00
C VAL A 161 8.70 -10.73 2.78
N ALA A 162 7.94 -10.10 1.88
CA ALA A 162 7.43 -10.77 0.68
C ALA A 162 8.55 -11.19 -0.27
N LEU A 163 9.61 -10.38 -0.42
CA LEU A 163 10.78 -10.72 -1.24
C LEU A 163 11.61 -11.83 -0.60
N ASP A 164 11.78 -11.81 0.72
CA ASP A 164 12.61 -12.80 1.40
C ASP A 164 11.95 -14.19 1.45
N ASP A 165 10.65 -14.24 1.73
CA ASP A 165 9.89 -15.50 1.72
C ASP A 165 9.81 -16.16 0.33
N ASN A 166 10.08 -15.39 -0.73
CA ASN A 166 10.07 -15.88 -2.12
C ASN A 166 11.44 -15.81 -2.79
N ARG A 167 12.53 -15.71 -2.03
CA ARG A 167 13.89 -15.45 -2.53
C ARG A 167 14.32 -16.36 -3.69
N GLU A 168 13.99 -17.63 -3.61
CA GLU A 168 14.38 -18.64 -4.63
C GLU A 168 13.60 -18.54 -5.95
N ARG A 169 12.44 -17.90 -5.95
CA ARG A 169 11.54 -17.80 -7.11
C ARG A 169 11.34 -16.38 -7.64
N LEU A 170 12.15 -15.43 -7.15
CA LEU A 170 12.08 -14.06 -7.61
C LEU A 170 12.39 -13.92 -9.09
N LYS A 171 11.65 -13.05 -9.74
CA LYS A 171 11.87 -12.63 -11.11
C LYS A 171 12.71 -11.35 -11.16
N PRO A 172 13.33 -11.02 -12.31
CA PRO A 172 14.17 -9.85 -12.43
C PRO A 172 13.47 -8.53 -12.11
N GLN A 173 12.15 -8.43 -12.33
CA GLN A 173 11.40 -7.21 -12.11
C GLN A 173 10.42 -7.35 -10.94
N THR A 174 10.50 -6.40 -9.99
CA THR A 174 9.53 -6.25 -8.91
C THR A 174 8.66 -5.02 -9.16
N ASN A 175 7.34 -5.21 -9.10
CA ASN A 175 6.37 -4.12 -9.01
C ASN A 175 5.85 -4.03 -7.57
N VAL A 176 5.63 -2.80 -7.09
CA VAL A 176 4.98 -2.54 -5.80
C VAL A 176 3.73 -1.71 -6.04
N VAL A 177 2.62 -2.14 -5.47
CA VAL A 177 1.36 -1.41 -5.55
C VAL A 177 0.81 -1.15 -4.15
N LEU A 178 0.52 0.12 -3.85
CA LEU A 178 -0.11 0.54 -2.60
C LEU A 178 -1.62 0.46 -2.80
N MET A 179 -2.14 -0.78 -2.83
CA MET A 179 -3.54 -1.13 -3.13
C MET A 179 -4.10 -2.16 -2.13
N GLY A 180 -3.38 -2.42 -1.03
CA GLY A 180 -3.82 -3.23 0.08
C GLY A 180 -4.79 -2.48 0.99
N GLN A 181 -4.70 -2.72 2.30
CA GLN A 181 -5.54 -2.03 3.28
C GLN A 181 -5.13 -0.55 3.43
N GLY A 182 -6.14 0.34 3.49
CA GLY A 182 -5.95 1.75 3.77
C GLY A 182 -5.96 2.67 2.53
N GLU A 183 -6.04 3.96 2.82
CA GLU A 183 -5.88 5.05 1.85
C GLU A 183 -4.49 5.69 2.03
N PRO A 184 -3.58 5.50 1.07
CA PRO A 184 -2.21 5.96 1.22
C PRO A 184 -2.07 7.45 1.48
N LEU A 185 -2.91 8.28 0.87
CA LEU A 185 -2.83 9.74 1.01
C LEU A 185 -3.40 10.26 2.34
N LEU A 186 -4.06 9.41 3.14
CA LEU A 186 -4.42 9.72 4.54
C LEU A 186 -3.30 9.34 5.52
N ASN A 187 -2.30 8.57 5.08
CA ASN A 187 -1.07 8.27 5.84
C ASN A 187 0.17 8.82 5.11
N TYR A 188 0.06 10.06 4.64
CA TYR A 188 0.97 10.64 3.64
C TYR A 188 2.45 10.57 4.04
N ASP A 189 2.80 11.05 5.23
CA ASP A 189 4.21 11.22 5.62
C ASP A 189 4.93 9.87 5.80
N ALA A 190 4.27 8.88 6.41
CA ALA A 190 4.82 7.54 6.53
C ALA A 190 4.93 6.84 5.16
N VAL A 191 3.93 7.03 4.29
CA VAL A 191 3.94 6.49 2.91
C VAL A 191 5.07 7.12 2.10
N MET A 192 5.26 8.44 2.16
CA MET A 192 6.33 9.10 1.40
C MET A 192 7.71 8.73 1.93
N LYS A 193 7.88 8.57 3.24
CA LYS A 193 9.12 8.06 3.82
C LYS A 193 9.43 6.63 3.35
N ALA A 194 8.42 5.75 3.35
CA ALA A 194 8.57 4.39 2.83
C ALA A 194 8.92 4.38 1.33
N LEU A 195 8.23 5.20 0.53
CA LEU A 195 8.51 5.36 -0.90
C LEU A 195 9.91 5.92 -1.15
N GLY A 196 10.40 6.82 -0.29
CA GLY A 196 11.77 7.31 -0.34
C GLY A 196 12.80 6.16 -0.28
N ILE A 197 12.56 5.15 0.56
CA ILE A 197 13.42 3.96 0.69
C ILE A 197 13.23 3.01 -0.50
N ILE A 198 11.97 2.75 -0.89
CA ILE A 198 11.64 1.81 -1.98
C ILE A 198 12.20 2.30 -3.32
N LEU A 199 12.14 3.60 -3.58
CA LEU A 199 12.53 4.21 -4.84
C LEU A 199 14.01 4.62 -4.89
N ASP A 200 14.69 4.73 -3.73
CA ASP A 200 16.12 5.10 -3.67
C ASP A 200 16.97 4.03 -4.34
N ALA A 201 17.81 4.45 -5.29
CA ALA A 201 18.75 3.57 -6.00
C ALA A 201 19.77 2.88 -5.06
N LYS A 202 20.06 3.48 -3.90
CA LYS A 202 20.91 2.92 -2.83
C LYS A 202 20.10 2.15 -1.76
N GLY A 203 18.77 2.27 -1.81
CA GLY A 203 17.82 1.54 -0.99
C GLY A 203 17.37 0.27 -1.71
N MET A 204 16.04 0.10 -1.89
CA MET A 204 15.52 -1.07 -2.61
C MET A 204 15.68 -0.96 -4.13
N GLY A 205 15.93 0.22 -4.68
CA GLY A 205 16.22 0.46 -6.09
C GLY A 205 15.06 0.18 -7.05
N ILE A 206 13.82 0.14 -6.55
CA ILE A 206 12.65 -0.14 -7.40
C ILE A 206 12.29 1.13 -8.16
N SER A 207 12.39 1.07 -9.50
CA SER A 207 12.12 2.23 -10.35
C SER A 207 10.71 2.80 -10.14
N PRO A 208 10.51 4.13 -10.18
CA PRO A 208 9.17 4.74 -10.16
C PRO A 208 8.21 4.20 -11.20
N LYS A 209 8.71 3.65 -12.32
CA LYS A 209 7.90 2.97 -13.34
C LYS A 209 7.22 1.69 -12.82
N HIS A 210 7.74 1.11 -11.76
CA HIS A 210 7.30 -0.15 -11.17
C HIS A 210 6.58 0.01 -9.84
N VAL A 211 6.42 1.26 -9.35
CA VAL A 211 5.66 1.54 -8.13
C VAL A 211 4.42 2.33 -8.47
N THR A 212 3.26 1.92 -7.94
CA THR A 212 1.97 2.61 -8.15
C THR A 212 1.30 2.86 -6.80
N LEU A 213 0.99 4.13 -6.53
CA LEU A 213 0.13 4.54 -5.43
C LEU A 213 -1.29 4.69 -5.96
N SER A 214 -2.25 4.00 -5.34
CA SER A 214 -3.66 4.16 -5.64
C SER A 214 -4.33 5.03 -4.57
N THR A 215 -5.26 5.88 -4.97
CA THR A 215 -6.04 6.73 -4.04
C THR A 215 -7.51 6.75 -4.43
N SER A 216 -8.35 6.84 -3.42
CA SER A 216 -9.79 7.08 -3.57
C SER A 216 -10.11 8.51 -4.06
N GLY A 217 -9.10 9.39 -4.14
CA GLY A 217 -9.25 10.77 -4.60
C GLY A 217 -9.14 11.80 -3.49
N ILE A 218 -8.19 11.65 -2.58
CA ILE A 218 -7.85 12.65 -1.55
C ILE A 218 -7.13 13.82 -2.25
N VAL A 219 -7.91 14.79 -2.74
CA VAL A 219 -7.41 15.91 -3.58
C VAL A 219 -6.20 16.62 -2.96
N PRO A 220 -6.19 17.06 -1.70
CA PRO A 220 -5.00 17.71 -1.12
C PRO A 220 -3.76 16.80 -1.12
N GLY A 221 -3.95 15.48 -0.93
CA GLY A 221 -2.87 14.50 -1.01
C GLY A 221 -2.32 14.36 -2.44
N ILE A 222 -3.17 14.39 -3.46
CA ILE A 222 -2.77 14.38 -4.87
C ILE A 222 -1.95 15.63 -5.19
N GLU A 223 -2.40 16.80 -4.75
CA GLU A 223 -1.71 18.08 -4.96
C GLU A 223 -0.35 18.13 -4.24
N LYS A 224 -0.26 17.53 -3.04
CA LYS A 224 1.01 17.40 -2.31
C LYS A 224 1.95 16.45 -3.04
N LEU A 225 1.46 15.28 -3.49
CA LEU A 225 2.23 14.30 -4.24
C LEU A 225 2.75 14.85 -5.58
N ALA A 226 1.99 15.74 -6.22
CA ALA A 226 2.40 16.41 -7.47
C ALA A 226 3.69 17.22 -7.34
N LYS A 227 4.02 17.68 -6.12
CA LYS A 227 5.22 18.49 -5.81
C LYS A 227 6.45 17.63 -5.48
N GLU A 228 6.27 16.33 -5.27
CA GLU A 228 7.36 15.44 -4.90
C GLU A 228 8.28 15.15 -6.09
N LYS A 229 9.59 15.31 -5.89
CA LYS A 229 10.61 15.02 -6.92
C LYS A 229 10.68 13.52 -7.22
N LEU A 230 10.68 12.70 -6.17
CA LEU A 230 10.70 11.25 -6.26
C LEU A 230 9.33 10.70 -5.86
N ARG A 231 8.54 10.28 -6.84
CA ARG A 231 7.17 9.79 -6.61
C ARG A 231 6.83 8.59 -7.50
N PRO A 232 5.93 7.70 -7.05
CA PRO A 232 5.43 6.58 -7.83
C PRO A 232 4.50 7.04 -8.97
N LYS A 233 4.01 6.11 -9.77
CA LYS A 233 2.84 6.33 -10.64
C LYS A 233 1.59 6.52 -9.78
N LEU A 234 0.64 7.28 -10.30
CA LEU A 234 -0.62 7.54 -9.63
C LEU A 234 -1.77 6.79 -10.30
N ALA A 235 -2.54 6.07 -9.49
CA ALA A 235 -3.81 5.47 -9.84
C ALA A 235 -4.95 6.14 -9.04
N ILE A 236 -6.07 6.38 -9.70
CA ILE A 236 -7.25 7.04 -9.14
C ILE A 236 -8.42 6.08 -9.18
N SER A 237 -9.00 5.76 -8.03
CA SER A 237 -10.24 4.99 -7.92
C SER A 237 -11.44 5.86 -8.33
N LEU A 238 -11.79 5.80 -9.62
CA LEU A 238 -12.91 6.57 -10.18
C LEU A 238 -14.26 5.94 -9.81
N ASN A 239 -14.44 4.68 -10.19
CA ASN A 239 -15.52 3.74 -9.84
C ASN A 239 -16.96 4.17 -10.15
N ALA A 240 -17.18 5.37 -10.70
CA ALA A 240 -18.50 5.86 -11.07
C ALA A 240 -18.42 6.83 -12.24
N SER A 241 -19.53 7.01 -12.92
CA SER A 241 -19.67 7.88 -14.10
C SER A 241 -20.28 9.24 -13.78
N GLY A 242 -20.62 9.50 -12.49
CA GLY A 242 -21.19 10.76 -12.01
C GLY A 242 -21.19 10.84 -10.49
N ASP A 243 -21.31 12.06 -9.95
CA ASP A 243 -21.20 12.31 -8.49
C ASP A 243 -22.25 11.55 -7.68
N ALA A 244 -23.52 11.58 -8.08
CA ALA A 244 -24.61 10.89 -7.37
C ALA A 244 -24.39 9.37 -7.28
N GLN A 245 -23.83 8.77 -8.33
CA GLN A 245 -23.49 7.35 -8.35
C GLN A 245 -22.26 7.08 -7.47
N ARG A 246 -21.23 7.96 -7.58
CA ARG A 246 -19.98 7.81 -6.82
C ARG A 246 -20.21 7.96 -5.33
N GLU A 247 -21.05 8.89 -4.91
CA GLU A 247 -21.35 9.13 -3.50
C GLU A 247 -21.96 7.92 -2.80
N LYS A 248 -22.80 7.15 -3.51
CA LYS A 248 -23.42 5.92 -2.99
C LYS A 248 -22.39 4.85 -2.65
N ILE A 249 -21.32 4.73 -3.42
CA ILE A 249 -20.30 3.67 -3.23
C ILE A 249 -18.97 4.17 -2.69
N MET A 250 -18.71 5.48 -2.74
CA MET A 250 -17.52 6.15 -2.23
C MET A 250 -17.91 7.47 -1.57
N PRO A 251 -18.28 7.48 -0.28
CA PRO A 251 -18.76 8.68 0.45
C PRO A 251 -17.77 9.83 0.45
N ILE A 252 -16.49 9.58 0.21
CA ILE A 252 -15.45 10.61 0.06
C ILE A 252 -15.77 11.61 -1.06
N ASN A 253 -16.65 11.26 -2.00
CA ASN A 253 -17.11 12.13 -3.08
C ASN A 253 -17.81 13.41 -2.56
N ARG A 254 -18.47 13.36 -1.40
CA ARG A 254 -19.06 14.54 -0.76
C ARG A 254 -18.02 15.61 -0.49
N LYS A 255 -16.82 15.21 -0.07
CA LYS A 255 -15.72 16.11 0.21
C LYS A 255 -14.96 16.53 -1.05
N TYR A 256 -14.77 15.57 -1.95
CA TYR A 256 -14.02 15.73 -3.21
C TYR A 256 -14.85 15.23 -4.39
N PRO A 257 -15.81 16.06 -4.92
CA PRO A 257 -16.60 15.72 -6.10
C PRO A 257 -15.72 15.48 -7.32
N LEU A 258 -16.26 14.79 -8.33
CA LEU A 258 -15.54 14.45 -9.55
C LEU A 258 -14.90 15.66 -10.24
N SER A 259 -15.56 16.83 -10.21
CA SER A 259 -14.98 18.05 -10.77
C SER A 259 -13.64 18.41 -10.14
N LYS A 260 -13.59 18.48 -8.80
CA LYS A 260 -12.34 18.77 -8.06
C LYS A 260 -11.28 17.70 -8.26
N LEU A 261 -11.69 16.42 -8.24
CA LEU A 261 -10.79 15.31 -8.47
C LEU A 261 -10.15 15.36 -9.86
N LEU A 262 -10.96 15.59 -10.90
CA LEU A 262 -10.48 15.67 -12.28
C LEU A 262 -9.62 16.92 -12.52
N ASP A 263 -9.90 18.04 -11.83
CA ASP A 263 -9.04 19.23 -11.86
C ASP A 263 -7.66 18.92 -11.27
N ALA A 264 -7.60 18.24 -10.14
CA ALA A 264 -6.32 17.79 -9.57
C ALA A 264 -5.58 16.84 -10.53
N CYS A 265 -6.31 15.96 -11.24
CA CYS A 265 -5.73 15.08 -12.26
C CYS A 265 -5.19 15.85 -13.47
N ARG A 266 -5.88 16.90 -13.96
CA ARG A 266 -5.42 17.76 -15.07
C ARG A 266 -4.14 18.51 -14.72
N ASN A 267 -4.04 18.95 -13.49
CA ASN A 267 -2.88 19.71 -12.98
C ASN A 267 -1.72 18.82 -12.51
N TYR A 268 -1.89 17.48 -12.51
CA TYR A 268 -0.84 16.56 -12.06
C TYR A 268 0.29 16.49 -13.09
N PRO A 269 1.56 16.79 -12.70
CA PRO A 269 2.69 16.89 -13.63
C PRO A 269 3.16 15.49 -14.06
N LEU A 270 2.66 15.00 -15.19
CA LEU A 270 3.04 13.70 -15.74
C LEU A 270 4.42 13.79 -16.42
N ARG A 271 5.26 12.78 -16.16
CA ARG A 271 6.51 12.58 -16.90
C ARG A 271 6.20 12.15 -18.34
N THR A 272 7.16 12.26 -19.25
CA THR A 272 6.96 11.94 -20.69
C THR A 272 6.46 10.51 -20.93
N TRP A 273 6.86 9.55 -20.13
CA TRP A 273 6.46 8.14 -20.20
C TRP A 273 5.23 7.80 -19.35
N GLU A 274 4.78 8.72 -18.48
CA GLU A 274 3.76 8.47 -17.45
C GLU A 274 2.35 8.72 -17.97
N ARG A 275 1.40 7.93 -17.50
CA ARG A 275 -0.04 8.13 -17.67
C ARG A 275 -0.70 7.98 -16.31
N LEU A 276 -1.72 8.76 -16.02
CA LEU A 276 -2.62 8.46 -14.90
C LEU A 276 -3.33 7.13 -15.18
N THR A 277 -3.57 6.38 -14.12
CA THR A 277 -4.41 5.19 -14.21
C THR A 277 -5.74 5.47 -13.54
N PHE A 278 -6.86 5.28 -14.22
CA PHE A 278 -8.16 5.22 -13.57
C PHE A 278 -8.53 3.76 -13.33
N GLU A 279 -8.78 3.44 -12.05
CA GLU A 279 -9.32 2.17 -11.62
C GLU A 279 -10.85 2.30 -11.59
N TYR A 280 -11.54 1.36 -12.23
CA TYR A 280 -13.00 1.33 -12.29
C TYR A 280 -13.48 -0.07 -11.96
N VAL A 281 -13.94 -0.24 -10.72
CA VAL A 281 -14.57 -1.49 -10.26
C VAL A 281 -15.97 -1.56 -10.87
N LEU A 282 -16.19 -2.58 -11.67
CA LEU A 282 -17.48 -2.85 -12.30
C LEU A 282 -18.40 -3.63 -11.37
N LEU A 283 -19.48 -3.00 -10.95
CA LEU A 283 -20.55 -3.56 -10.10
C LEU A 283 -21.77 -3.84 -10.98
N GLY A 284 -22.11 -5.14 -11.15
CA GLY A 284 -23.18 -5.58 -12.04
C GLY A 284 -24.53 -4.99 -11.73
N GLY A 285 -25.12 -4.29 -12.68
CA GLY A 285 -26.40 -3.61 -12.55
C GLY A 285 -26.35 -2.26 -11.83
N PHE A 286 -25.16 -1.76 -11.46
CA PHE A 286 -25.02 -0.49 -10.75
C PHE A 286 -24.28 0.58 -11.56
N ASN A 287 -23.06 0.30 -12.03
CA ASN A 287 -22.19 1.26 -12.72
C ASN A 287 -21.61 0.71 -14.03
N ASP A 288 -22.19 -0.34 -14.56
CA ASP A 288 -21.71 -1.13 -15.69
C ASP A 288 -22.49 -0.91 -16.99
N SER A 289 -23.41 0.08 -17.04
CA SER A 289 -24.19 0.37 -18.23
C SER A 289 -23.33 0.99 -19.35
N LEU A 290 -23.75 0.84 -20.62
CA LEU A 290 -23.09 1.49 -21.76
C LEU A 290 -23.15 3.01 -21.67
N GLU A 291 -24.18 3.53 -21.00
CA GLU A 291 -24.30 4.96 -20.73
C GLU A 291 -23.27 5.40 -19.69
N ASP A 292 -22.99 4.57 -18.67
CA ASP A 292 -21.88 4.82 -17.74
C ASP A 292 -20.55 4.88 -18.48
N ALA A 293 -20.29 3.93 -19.39
CA ALA A 293 -19.08 3.92 -20.21
C ALA A 293 -18.93 5.20 -21.05
N ARG A 294 -20.01 5.70 -21.68
CA ARG A 294 -19.99 6.95 -22.44
C ARG A 294 -19.70 8.16 -21.54
N ARG A 295 -20.30 8.22 -20.34
CA ARG A 295 -20.04 9.29 -19.37
C ARG A 295 -18.59 9.24 -18.88
N VAL A 296 -18.07 8.06 -18.54
CA VAL A 296 -16.66 7.89 -18.15
C VAL A 296 -15.72 8.36 -19.26
N ALA A 297 -15.98 7.94 -20.52
CA ALA A 297 -15.18 8.40 -21.64
C ALA A 297 -15.14 9.92 -21.77
N LYS A 298 -16.30 10.59 -21.58
CA LYS A 298 -16.40 12.06 -21.59
C LYS A 298 -15.65 12.71 -20.42
N LEU A 299 -15.73 12.13 -19.21
CA LEU A 299 -15.07 12.66 -18.02
C LEU A 299 -13.54 12.71 -18.17
N ILE A 300 -12.95 11.71 -18.83
CA ILE A 300 -11.48 11.55 -18.94
C ILE A 300 -10.92 11.93 -20.32
N ALA A 301 -11.74 12.47 -21.23
CA ALA A 301 -11.40 12.70 -22.64
C ALA A 301 -10.11 13.49 -22.86
N ASN A 302 -9.85 14.51 -22.04
CA ASN A 302 -8.69 15.40 -22.17
C ASN A 302 -7.55 15.06 -21.22
N LEU A 303 -7.52 13.83 -20.68
CA LEU A 303 -6.50 13.38 -19.75
C LEU A 303 -5.59 12.31 -20.39
N ARG A 304 -4.30 12.43 -20.18
CA ARG A 304 -3.34 11.40 -20.59
C ARG A 304 -3.43 10.20 -19.65
N THR A 305 -4.33 9.26 -19.95
CA THR A 305 -4.72 8.19 -19.04
C THR A 305 -4.67 6.80 -19.67
N LYS A 306 -4.84 5.81 -18.81
CA LYS A 306 -5.33 4.47 -19.11
C LYS A 306 -6.40 4.10 -18.09
N VAL A 307 -7.31 3.21 -18.46
CA VAL A 307 -8.37 2.71 -17.59
C VAL A 307 -8.14 1.23 -17.31
N ASN A 308 -8.16 0.85 -16.04
CA ASN A 308 -8.26 -0.54 -15.63
C ASN A 308 -9.70 -0.82 -15.19
N LEU A 309 -10.40 -1.64 -15.94
CA LEU A 309 -11.70 -2.18 -15.56
C LEU A 309 -11.46 -3.41 -14.68
N ILE A 310 -12.03 -3.41 -13.50
CA ILE A 310 -11.87 -4.47 -12.51
C ILE A 310 -13.26 -5.06 -12.25
N PRO A 311 -13.60 -6.24 -12.79
CA PRO A 311 -14.81 -6.94 -12.37
C PRO A 311 -14.78 -7.11 -10.86
N TRP A 312 -15.88 -6.78 -10.17
CA TRP A 312 -15.92 -6.87 -8.72
C TRP A 312 -15.62 -8.31 -8.26
N ASN A 313 -14.78 -8.43 -7.24
CA ASN A 313 -14.40 -9.72 -6.72
C ASN A 313 -15.45 -10.19 -5.70
N PRO A 314 -16.06 -11.37 -5.87
CA PRO A 314 -17.09 -11.88 -4.95
C PRO A 314 -16.61 -11.94 -3.50
N GLY A 315 -17.51 -11.64 -2.58
CA GLY A 315 -17.28 -11.62 -1.14
C GLY A 315 -18.60 -11.46 -0.39
N GLU A 316 -18.53 -11.08 0.87
CA GLU A 316 -19.72 -10.96 1.75
C GLU A 316 -20.57 -9.70 1.49
N LEU A 317 -20.10 -8.79 0.61
CA LEU A 317 -20.83 -7.56 0.30
C LEU A 317 -21.92 -7.79 -0.76
N PRO A 318 -23.00 -7.00 -0.76
CA PRO A 318 -24.21 -7.23 -1.59
C PRO A 318 -24.03 -6.76 -3.03
N TYR A 319 -22.89 -7.05 -3.64
CA TYR A 319 -22.60 -6.75 -5.04
C TYR A 319 -22.35 -8.02 -5.84
N ARG A 320 -22.38 -7.90 -7.17
CA ARG A 320 -22.01 -8.97 -8.10
C ARG A 320 -21.16 -8.42 -9.22
N PRO A 321 -20.27 -9.21 -9.82
CA PRO A 321 -19.60 -8.82 -11.05
C PRO A 321 -20.61 -8.78 -12.21
N PRO A 322 -20.39 -7.95 -13.24
CA PRO A 322 -21.11 -8.06 -14.50
C PRO A 322 -20.74 -9.37 -15.23
N ASP A 323 -21.56 -9.78 -16.18
CA ASP A 323 -21.20 -10.84 -17.12
C ASP A 323 -20.09 -10.39 -18.10
N ALA A 324 -19.46 -11.37 -18.75
CA ALA A 324 -18.32 -11.11 -19.64
C ALA A 324 -18.69 -10.23 -20.84
N GLU A 325 -19.92 -10.38 -21.36
CA GLU A 325 -20.42 -9.60 -22.50
C GLU A 325 -20.56 -8.13 -22.11
N ARG A 326 -21.07 -7.85 -20.92
CA ARG A 326 -21.22 -6.50 -20.39
C ARG A 326 -19.85 -5.83 -20.14
N ILE A 327 -18.89 -6.56 -19.57
CA ILE A 327 -17.52 -6.08 -19.38
C ILE A 327 -16.88 -5.71 -20.72
N GLU A 328 -17.01 -6.57 -21.73
CA GLU A 328 -16.42 -6.33 -23.05
C GLU A 328 -17.12 -5.19 -23.79
N ALA A 329 -18.44 -5.09 -23.70
CA ALA A 329 -19.20 -3.98 -24.27
C ALA A 329 -18.80 -2.64 -23.64
N PHE A 330 -18.64 -2.58 -22.30
CA PHE A 330 -18.14 -1.40 -21.59
C PHE A 330 -16.73 -1.03 -22.05
N ARG A 331 -15.81 -2.02 -22.09
CA ARG A 331 -14.43 -1.84 -22.58
C ARG A 331 -14.41 -1.27 -24.00
N LYS A 332 -15.24 -1.83 -24.89
CA LYS A 332 -15.33 -1.41 -26.29
C LYS A 332 -15.75 0.05 -26.41
N VAL A 333 -16.77 0.49 -25.68
CA VAL A 333 -17.22 1.89 -25.71
C VAL A 333 -16.08 2.86 -25.34
N LEU A 334 -15.28 2.54 -24.33
CA LEU A 334 -14.12 3.36 -23.95
C LEU A 334 -13.02 3.32 -25.01
N ALA A 335 -12.73 2.13 -25.54
CA ALA A 335 -11.70 1.95 -26.58
C ALA A 335 -12.07 2.68 -27.89
N ASP A 336 -13.33 2.60 -28.32
CA ASP A 336 -13.85 3.31 -29.53
C ASP A 336 -13.76 4.85 -29.39
N LYS A 337 -13.66 5.35 -28.13
CA LYS A 337 -13.38 6.77 -27.82
C LYS A 337 -11.89 7.09 -27.69
N GLY A 338 -11.01 6.17 -28.04
CA GLY A 338 -9.54 6.35 -28.06
C GLY A 338 -8.84 6.15 -26.70
N HIS A 339 -9.52 5.62 -25.69
CA HIS A 339 -8.89 5.36 -24.41
C HIS A 339 -8.14 4.02 -24.39
N LEU A 340 -7.00 3.98 -23.70
CA LEU A 340 -6.31 2.73 -23.40
C LEU A 340 -7.04 2.03 -22.24
N VAL A 341 -7.64 0.87 -22.54
CA VAL A 341 -8.48 0.14 -21.56
C VAL A 341 -7.99 -1.29 -21.39
N PHE A 342 -7.84 -1.72 -20.15
CA PHE A 342 -7.46 -3.07 -19.77
C PHE A 342 -8.49 -3.65 -18.81
N VAL A 343 -8.92 -4.88 -19.03
CA VAL A 343 -9.67 -5.64 -18.04
C VAL A 343 -8.68 -6.34 -17.13
N ARG A 344 -8.82 -6.15 -15.82
CA ARG A 344 -7.95 -6.72 -14.79
C ARG A 344 -8.72 -7.75 -13.98
N TYR A 345 -8.56 -8.99 -14.32
CA TYR A 345 -9.01 -10.09 -13.47
C TYR A 345 -8.05 -10.27 -12.31
N SER A 346 -8.61 -10.35 -11.12
CA SER A 346 -7.82 -10.49 -9.90
C SER A 346 -7.23 -11.88 -9.78
N ARG A 347 -6.03 -11.95 -9.19
CA ARG A 347 -5.34 -13.18 -8.84
C ARG A 347 -5.62 -13.53 -7.38
N GLY A 348 -5.41 -14.82 -7.02
CA GLY A 348 -5.56 -15.28 -5.64
C GLY A 348 -6.99 -15.17 -5.10
N GLN A 349 -8.01 -15.27 -5.96
CA GLN A 349 -9.42 -15.20 -5.52
C GLN A 349 -9.79 -16.33 -4.55
N ASP A 350 -9.24 -17.51 -4.76
CA ASP A 350 -9.42 -18.71 -3.93
C ASP A 350 -8.85 -18.56 -2.50
N VAL A 351 -8.00 -17.59 -2.28
CA VAL A 351 -7.42 -17.27 -0.96
C VAL A 351 -7.77 -15.84 -0.48
N MET A 352 -8.83 -15.23 -1.03
CA MET A 352 -9.27 -13.87 -0.67
C MET A 352 -8.15 -12.82 -0.79
N ALA A 353 -7.28 -12.95 -1.79
CA ALA A 353 -6.16 -12.05 -2.02
C ALA A 353 -6.46 -10.95 -3.06
N ALA A 354 -7.66 -10.91 -3.62
CA ALA A 354 -8.04 -9.98 -4.66
C ALA A 354 -8.31 -8.56 -4.10
N CYS A 355 -8.32 -7.57 -5.02
CA CYS A 355 -8.62 -6.19 -4.65
C CYS A 355 -9.97 -6.07 -3.94
N GLY A 356 -9.97 -5.34 -2.81
CA GLY A 356 -11.16 -5.13 -1.98
C GLY A 356 -11.52 -6.30 -1.04
N GLN A 357 -10.76 -7.39 -1.03
CA GLN A 357 -11.02 -8.58 -0.20
C GLN A 357 -10.19 -8.64 1.10
N LEU A 358 -9.18 -7.80 1.28
CA LEU A 358 -8.31 -7.82 2.45
C LEU A 358 -9.04 -7.24 3.66
N ALA A 359 -9.44 -8.08 4.59
CA ALA A 359 -10.21 -7.70 5.77
C ALA A 359 -9.88 -8.52 7.03
N LEU A 360 -8.70 -9.18 7.07
CA LEU A 360 -8.33 -10.03 8.22
C LEU A 360 -9.41 -11.07 8.52
N ALA A 361 -9.91 -11.76 7.50
CA ALA A 361 -11.05 -12.68 7.58
C ALA A 361 -11.01 -13.69 8.75
N GLU A 362 -9.88 -13.84 9.41
CA GLU A 362 -9.67 -14.70 10.58
C GLU A 362 -9.89 -14.01 11.92
N SER A 363 -9.80 -12.67 11.97
CA SER A 363 -10.16 -11.91 13.20
C SER A 363 -11.68 -11.77 13.36
N ILE A 364 -12.44 -11.97 12.28
CA ILE A 364 -13.91 -11.89 12.30
C ILE A 364 -14.55 -13.13 12.95
N VAL A 365 -13.87 -14.27 12.98
CA VAL A 365 -14.38 -15.50 13.64
C VAL A 365 -14.42 -15.37 15.18
N GLY A 366 -13.69 -14.40 15.76
CA GLY A 366 -13.69 -14.12 17.21
C GLY A 366 -14.54 -12.93 17.65
N VAL A 367 -14.97 -12.07 16.73
CA VAL A 367 -15.89 -10.95 17.02
C VAL A 367 -17.23 -11.28 16.37
N LYS A 368 -18.21 -11.67 17.19
CA LYS A 368 -19.60 -11.76 16.75
C LYS A 368 -19.94 -10.48 16.02
N LEU A 369 -20.32 -10.58 14.75
CA LEU A 369 -20.98 -9.52 14.00
C LEU A 369 -22.20 -9.08 14.84
N GLY A 370 -22.03 -8.00 15.59
CA GLY A 370 -23.12 -7.35 16.27
C GLY A 370 -24.08 -6.83 15.22
N GLU A 371 -25.31 -7.28 15.37
CA GLU A 371 -26.58 -6.81 14.84
C GLU A 371 -26.56 -5.92 13.59
N SER A 372 -27.26 -6.40 12.58
CA SER A 372 -27.62 -5.73 11.34
C SER A 372 -27.84 -4.21 11.54
N ARG A 373 -26.91 -3.41 11.04
CA ARG A 373 -27.20 -2.00 10.77
C ARG A 373 -28.02 -1.94 9.50
N GLU A 374 -29.31 -1.71 9.67
CA GLU A 374 -30.20 -1.32 8.58
C GLU A 374 -29.57 -0.12 7.85
N LEU A 375 -29.49 -0.22 6.52
CA LEU A 375 -29.11 0.88 5.67
C LEU A 375 -30.18 1.98 5.78
N PRO A 376 -29.83 3.24 6.05
CA PRO A 376 -30.81 4.30 5.95
C PRO A 376 -31.27 4.42 4.50
N ALA A 377 -32.60 4.49 4.33
CA ALA A 377 -33.31 4.59 3.06
C ALA A 377 -32.91 5.81 2.23
#